data_3b22dc394f990a273ceb8e415f6f1a43
#
_entry.id   3b22dc394f990a273ceb8e415f6f1a43
#
_cell.length_a   1.000
_cell.length_b   1.000
_cell.length_c   1.000
_cell.angle_alpha   90.00
_cell.angle_beta   90.00
_cell.angle_gamma   90.00
#
_symmetry.space_group_name_H-M   'P 1'
#
loop_
_entity.id
_entity.type
_entity.pdbx_description
1 polymer ?
#
loop_
_entity_poly.entity_id
_entity_poly.type
_entity_poly.pdbx_seq_one_letter_code
_entity_poly.pdbx_strand_id
1 'polypeptide(L)'
;MAVHSPITATASASIVVLLISLSFLSLPHSYVKATPESDVDLLEFPLNLEYLEAEFFLWGALGYGLDKVAPELAGGGPSPKGAQIAMLDPLTRDVILQFGYQEVGHLRAIKNTVKGFPRPLLDLSKEAFAKTMDSAFGQKLKPPFDPYANSINYLLASYVIPYVGLTGYVGANPKLQNATSRKLVAGLLGVESGQDAVIRSMLYERARLKVHPYVVTVAEFTNRISNLRNELGNGGLKDEGLWVPKSLGAEGKVQGNVLAGDKDSLAYPRTPEEILRIIYGGGDEHVPGGFYPKGADGRIARYYLGD
;
A
#
# COMPACT_ATOMS: atom_id res chain seq x y z
N MET A 1 -65.74 -31.51 -64.20
CA MET A 1 -66.66 -30.37 -64.44
C MET A 1 -66.16 -29.18 -63.67
N ALA A 2 -65.94 -28.09 -64.38
CA ALA A 2 -65.82 -26.69 -63.99
C ALA A 2 -64.97 -26.37 -62.75
N VAL A 3 -63.76 -25.90 -62.89
CA VAL A 3 -63.30 -24.52 -63.22
C VAL A 3 -64.01 -23.44 -62.35
N HIS A 4 -63.25 -22.85 -61.48
CA HIS A 4 -63.19 -21.39 -61.27
C HIS A 4 -62.03 -21.01 -60.30
N SER A 5 -61.01 -20.40 -60.92
CA SER A 5 -60.17 -19.40 -60.17
C SER A 5 -60.97 -18.11 -59.99
N PRO A 6 -60.72 -17.32 -58.95
CA PRO A 6 -60.10 -16.08 -59.31
C PRO A 6 -59.14 -15.44 -58.24
N ILE A 7 -58.31 -14.67 -58.83
CA ILE A 7 -57.85 -13.32 -58.45
C ILE A 7 -57.03 -13.12 -57.19
N THR A 8 -55.80 -12.88 -57.46
CA THR A 8 -54.77 -12.23 -56.67
C THR A 8 -55.20 -10.88 -56.13
N ALA A 9 -54.97 -10.67 -54.84
CA ALA A 9 -54.82 -9.33 -54.26
C ALA A 9 -53.46 -9.24 -53.58
N THR A 10 -52.56 -8.58 -54.24
CA THR A 10 -51.28 -8.20 -53.69
C THR A 10 -51.47 -7.04 -52.71
N ALA A 11 -51.29 -7.31 -51.41
CA ALA A 11 -51.17 -6.27 -50.41
C ALA A 11 -49.70 -6.04 -50.16
N SER A 12 -49.16 -4.94 -50.69
CA SER A 12 -47.83 -4.45 -50.38
C SER A 12 -47.78 -3.90 -48.98
N ALA A 13 -47.22 -4.66 -48.07
CA ALA A 13 -46.91 -4.15 -46.73
C ALA A 13 -45.57 -3.40 -46.80
N SER A 14 -45.64 -2.08 -46.81
CA SER A 14 -44.47 -1.21 -46.65
C SER A 14 -43.94 -1.34 -45.22
N ILE A 15 -42.87 -2.07 -45.05
CA ILE A 15 -42.11 -2.10 -43.79
C ILE A 15 -41.30 -0.81 -43.73
N VAL A 16 -41.77 0.14 -42.93
CA VAL A 16 -40.99 1.31 -42.53
C VAL A 16 -39.98 0.82 -41.46
N VAL A 17 -38.78 0.54 -41.87
CA VAL A 17 -37.66 0.30 -40.95
C VAL A 17 -37.24 1.64 -40.37
N LEU A 18 -37.67 1.92 -39.18
CA LEU A 18 -37.22 3.06 -38.41
C LEU A 18 -35.81 2.74 -37.87
N LEU A 19 -34.79 3.16 -38.61
CA LEU A 19 -33.40 3.16 -38.16
C LEU A 19 -33.25 4.24 -37.10
N ILE A 20 -33.43 3.85 -35.84
CA ILE A 20 -32.98 4.64 -34.68
C ILE A 20 -31.45 4.53 -34.67
N SER A 21 -30.78 5.49 -35.30
CA SER A 21 -29.36 5.72 -35.09
C SER A 21 -29.14 6.17 -33.65
N LEU A 22 -28.85 5.23 -32.73
CA LEU A 22 -28.24 5.54 -31.45
C LEU A 22 -26.83 6.07 -31.78
N SER A 23 -26.71 7.37 -31.90
CA SER A 23 -25.44 8.08 -31.82
C SER A 23 -24.95 7.93 -30.41
N PHE A 24 -24.19 6.90 -30.12
CA PHE A 24 -23.30 6.91 -28.98
C PHE A 24 -22.32 8.05 -29.22
N LEU A 25 -22.59 9.19 -28.60
CA LEU A 25 -21.57 10.19 -28.34
C LEU A 25 -20.53 9.51 -27.43
N SER A 26 -19.62 8.78 -28.03
CA SER A 26 -18.35 8.48 -27.41
C SER A 26 -17.65 9.82 -27.25
N LEU A 27 -17.81 10.41 -26.05
CA LEU A 27 -16.88 11.44 -25.60
C LEU A 27 -15.49 10.86 -25.83
N PRO A 28 -14.59 11.55 -26.53
CA PRO A 28 -13.24 11.10 -26.62
C PRO A 28 -12.73 11.04 -25.17
N HIS A 29 -12.55 9.84 -24.65
CA HIS A 29 -11.64 9.66 -23.55
C HIS A 29 -10.30 10.13 -24.11
N SER A 30 -9.96 11.37 -23.79
CA SER A 30 -8.61 11.86 -23.97
C SER A 30 -7.75 10.93 -23.10
N TYR A 31 -7.22 9.88 -23.72
CA TYR A 31 -6.06 9.19 -23.16
C TYR A 31 -4.97 10.26 -23.12
N VAL A 32 -4.90 10.99 -22.04
CA VAL A 32 -3.70 11.72 -21.68
C VAL A 32 -2.66 10.62 -21.56
N LYS A 33 -1.87 10.49 -22.62
CA LYS A 33 -0.71 9.59 -22.62
C LYS A 33 0.13 10.06 -21.47
N ALA A 34 0.09 9.36 -20.33
CA ALA A 34 0.89 9.70 -19.18
C ALA A 34 2.32 9.89 -19.67
N THR A 35 2.89 11.06 -19.46
CA THR A 35 4.31 11.29 -19.74
C THR A 35 5.07 10.20 -19.02
N PRO A 36 6.01 9.49 -19.68
CA PRO A 36 6.80 8.45 -19.00
C PRO A 36 7.33 9.03 -17.70
N GLU A 37 7.10 8.33 -16.59
CA GLU A 37 7.65 8.71 -15.28
C GLU A 37 9.15 8.79 -15.41
N SER A 38 9.74 9.92 -15.00
CA SER A 38 11.20 10.06 -14.99
C SER A 38 11.79 9.32 -13.79
N ASP A 39 13.09 9.01 -13.85
CA ASP A 39 13.81 8.46 -12.69
C ASP A 39 13.65 9.35 -11.45
N VAL A 40 13.59 10.68 -11.63
CA VAL A 40 13.35 11.63 -10.53
C VAL A 40 12.02 11.38 -9.87
N ASP A 41 10.94 11.23 -10.65
CA ASP A 41 9.60 10.99 -10.11
C ASP A 41 9.51 9.66 -9.38
N LEU A 42 10.13 8.62 -9.96
CA LEU A 42 10.17 7.27 -9.39
C LEU A 42 11.03 7.19 -8.11
N LEU A 43 12.01 8.09 -7.95
CA LEU A 43 12.81 8.20 -6.73
C LEU A 43 12.18 9.12 -5.68
N GLU A 44 11.41 10.14 -6.09
CA GLU A 44 10.72 11.03 -5.16
C GLU A 44 9.48 10.37 -4.54
N PHE A 45 8.73 9.58 -5.30
CA PHE A 45 7.49 8.96 -4.83
C PHE A 45 7.68 8.12 -3.54
N PRO A 46 8.69 7.24 -3.43
CA PRO A 46 8.98 6.48 -2.20
C PRO A 46 9.21 7.34 -0.96
N LEU A 47 9.70 8.59 -1.08
CA LEU A 47 9.89 9.45 0.08
C LEU A 47 8.66 9.56 0.99
N ASN A 48 7.46 9.39 0.43
CA ASN A 48 6.25 9.35 1.25
C ASN A 48 6.31 8.23 2.27
N LEU A 49 6.62 7.01 1.83
CA LEU A 49 6.68 5.85 2.73
C LEU A 49 7.88 5.92 3.66
N GLU A 50 9.04 6.33 3.14
CA GLU A 50 10.24 6.54 3.97
C GLU A 50 9.98 7.53 5.13
N TYR A 51 9.26 8.62 4.89
CA TYR A 51 8.82 9.52 5.94
C TYR A 51 7.87 8.87 6.94
N LEU A 52 6.92 8.08 6.45
CA LEU A 52 5.94 7.39 7.30
C LEU A 52 6.65 6.39 8.23
N GLU A 53 7.56 5.61 7.68
CA GLU A 53 8.32 4.57 8.39
C GLU A 53 9.32 5.19 9.37
N ALA A 54 10.11 6.17 8.93
CA ALA A 54 11.03 6.89 9.80
C ALA A 54 10.32 7.47 11.03
N GLU A 55 9.21 8.18 10.81
CA GLU A 55 8.46 8.79 11.91
C GLU A 55 7.83 7.73 12.81
N PHE A 56 7.21 6.70 12.24
CA PHE A 56 6.58 5.67 13.04
C PHE A 56 7.59 4.93 13.91
N PHE A 57 8.70 4.46 13.36
CA PHE A 57 9.72 3.70 14.08
C PHE A 57 10.46 4.55 15.09
N LEU A 58 10.88 5.78 14.75
CA LEU A 58 11.56 6.66 15.68
C LEU A 58 10.66 7.03 16.86
N TRP A 59 9.42 7.45 16.60
CA TRP A 59 8.49 7.79 17.68
C TRP A 59 8.19 6.59 18.58
N GLY A 60 7.93 5.43 18.01
CA GLY A 60 7.66 4.21 18.78
C GLY A 60 8.81 3.81 19.69
N ALA A 61 10.06 3.92 19.22
CA ALA A 61 11.23 3.53 19.98
C ALA A 61 11.73 4.61 20.96
N LEU A 62 11.69 5.90 20.54
CA LEU A 62 12.34 7.02 21.23
C LEU A 62 11.37 8.02 21.87
N GLY A 63 10.11 8.11 21.38
CA GLY A 63 9.15 9.16 21.75
C GLY A 63 9.40 10.49 21.05
N TYR A 64 10.19 10.51 19.99
CA TYR A 64 10.42 11.67 19.11
C TYR A 64 10.87 11.19 17.71
N GLY A 65 10.63 12.00 16.68
CA GLY A 65 10.91 11.68 15.30
C GLY A 65 12.02 12.52 14.67
N LEU A 66 11.92 12.70 13.34
CA LEU A 66 12.91 13.40 12.52
C LEU A 66 13.22 14.80 12.99
N ASP A 67 12.26 15.53 13.56
CA ASP A 67 12.48 16.90 14.06
C ASP A 67 13.60 16.99 15.11
N LYS A 68 13.92 15.88 15.78
CA LYS A 68 15.05 15.79 16.71
C LYS A 68 16.24 15.01 16.17
N VAL A 69 15.98 13.98 15.37
CA VAL A 69 17.02 13.05 14.87
C VAL A 69 17.74 13.63 13.67
N ALA A 70 17.02 14.22 12.71
CA ALA A 70 17.54 14.72 11.45
C ALA A 70 16.61 15.79 10.87
N PRO A 71 16.49 16.98 11.52
CA PRO A 71 15.50 18.02 11.16
C PRO A 71 15.68 18.52 9.72
N GLU A 72 16.90 18.48 9.18
CA GLU A 72 17.19 18.85 7.79
C GLU A 72 16.49 17.93 6.78
N LEU A 73 16.24 16.66 7.14
CA LEU A 73 15.53 15.72 6.28
C LEU A 73 14.03 15.97 6.28
N ALA A 74 13.46 16.43 7.39
CA ALA A 74 12.06 16.81 7.47
C ALA A 74 11.73 18.01 6.55
N GLY A 75 12.74 18.84 6.23
CA GLY A 75 12.63 19.94 5.27
C GLY A 75 11.59 21.00 5.63
N GLY A 76 11.29 21.20 6.92
CA GLY A 76 10.27 22.09 7.41
C GLY A 76 8.82 21.57 7.29
N GLY A 77 8.65 20.31 6.92
CA GLY A 77 7.33 19.66 6.91
C GLY A 77 6.75 19.50 8.32
N PRO A 78 5.41 19.40 8.45
CA PRO A 78 4.75 19.33 9.75
C PRO A 78 5.10 18.04 10.50
N SER A 79 5.21 18.10 11.82
CA SER A 79 5.33 16.93 12.69
C SER A 79 4.13 16.00 12.53
N PRO A 80 4.31 14.67 12.63
CA PRO A 80 3.21 13.72 12.52
C PRO A 80 2.20 13.90 13.65
N LYS A 81 0.91 13.77 13.31
CA LYS A 81 -0.18 13.85 14.26
C LYS A 81 -0.29 12.54 15.04
N GLY A 82 -0.41 12.63 16.37
CA GLY A 82 -0.74 11.52 17.24
C GLY A 82 0.35 10.46 17.44
N ALA A 83 1.55 10.66 16.86
CA ALA A 83 2.69 9.80 17.10
C ALA A 83 3.12 9.83 18.59
N GLN A 84 3.48 8.68 19.13
CA GLN A 84 3.88 8.58 20.54
C GLN A 84 4.82 7.40 20.79
N ILE A 85 5.47 7.40 21.94
CA ILE A 85 6.31 6.27 22.38
C ILE A 85 5.44 5.03 22.60
N ALA A 86 5.97 3.86 22.22
CA ALA A 86 5.30 2.58 22.37
C ALA A 86 5.82 1.81 23.61
N MET A 87 4.96 0.99 24.19
CA MET A 87 5.31 0.09 25.30
C MET A 87 5.97 -1.19 24.75
N LEU A 88 7.23 -1.09 24.37
CA LEU A 88 7.97 -2.19 23.74
C LEU A 88 8.84 -2.93 24.77
N ASP A 89 8.93 -4.26 24.61
CA ASP A 89 9.97 -5.05 25.25
C ASP A 89 11.36 -4.65 24.70
N PRO A 90 12.46 -4.97 25.44
CA PRO A 90 13.79 -4.51 25.05
C PRO A 90 14.22 -4.95 23.64
N LEU A 91 13.93 -6.19 23.23
CA LEU A 91 14.31 -6.70 21.91
C LEU A 91 13.54 -6.00 20.81
N THR A 92 12.21 -5.91 20.95
CA THR A 92 11.37 -5.22 19.96
C THR A 92 11.79 -3.75 19.84
N ARG A 93 12.06 -3.06 20.97
CA ARG A 93 12.53 -1.67 20.95
C ARG A 93 13.84 -1.52 20.20
N ASP A 94 14.81 -2.38 20.45
CA ASP A 94 16.12 -2.35 19.79
C ASP A 94 15.99 -2.54 18.29
N VAL A 95 15.21 -3.51 17.84
CA VAL A 95 14.95 -3.78 16.42
C VAL A 95 14.26 -2.58 15.75
N ILE A 96 13.20 -2.06 16.34
CA ILE A 96 12.45 -0.91 15.79
C ILE A 96 13.31 0.35 15.75
N LEU A 97 14.18 0.55 16.74
CA LEU A 97 15.12 1.67 16.74
C LEU A 97 16.11 1.59 15.57
N GLN A 98 16.65 0.39 15.30
CA GLN A 98 17.53 0.16 14.16
C GLN A 98 16.82 0.50 12.85
N PHE A 99 15.56 0.06 12.66
CA PHE A 99 14.74 0.40 11.50
C PHE A 99 14.57 1.91 11.37
N GLY A 100 14.17 2.61 12.44
CA GLY A 100 14.04 4.07 12.41
C GLY A 100 15.29 4.80 11.92
N TYR A 101 16.49 4.35 12.33
CA TYR A 101 17.74 4.92 11.83
C TYR A 101 18.08 4.48 10.41
N GLN A 102 17.67 3.30 9.96
CA GLN A 102 17.80 2.88 8.56
C GLN A 102 16.96 3.77 7.65
N GLU A 103 15.72 4.10 8.06
CA GLU A 103 14.86 5.03 7.32
C GLU A 103 15.44 6.46 7.24
N VAL A 104 16.12 6.94 8.28
CA VAL A 104 16.88 8.18 8.21
C VAL A 104 17.99 8.09 7.12
N GLY A 105 18.63 6.94 7.01
CA GLY A 105 19.59 6.64 5.94
C GLY A 105 18.96 6.64 4.56
N HIS A 106 17.79 6.02 4.40
CA HIS A 106 17.05 5.95 3.15
C HIS A 106 16.61 7.35 2.68
N LEU A 107 15.98 8.14 3.55
CA LEU A 107 15.64 9.54 3.28
C LEU A 107 16.85 10.34 2.79
N ARG A 108 17.99 10.20 3.47
CA ARG A 108 19.24 10.88 3.08
C ARG A 108 19.73 10.41 1.72
N ALA A 109 19.72 9.11 1.45
CA ALA A 109 20.20 8.53 0.20
C ALA A 109 19.35 9.01 -1.00
N ILE A 110 18.04 9.04 -0.85
CA ILE A 110 17.13 9.54 -1.88
C ILE A 110 17.33 11.05 -2.07
N LYS A 111 17.32 11.86 -1.00
CA LYS A 111 17.46 13.33 -1.07
C LYS A 111 18.84 13.79 -1.51
N ASN A 112 19.87 12.96 -1.42
CA ASN A 112 21.16 13.22 -2.05
C ASN A 112 21.17 12.95 -3.56
N THR A 113 20.19 12.20 -4.07
CA THR A 113 20.07 11.84 -5.50
C THR A 113 19.07 12.75 -6.22
N VAL A 114 17.95 13.08 -5.55
CA VAL A 114 16.89 13.96 -6.07
C VAL A 114 16.56 15.04 -5.03
N LYS A 115 15.96 16.16 -5.49
CA LYS A 115 15.60 17.26 -4.60
C LYS A 115 14.62 16.83 -3.50
N GLY A 116 13.63 16.01 -3.88
CA GLY A 116 12.55 15.60 -3.00
C GLY A 116 11.66 16.76 -2.56
N PHE A 117 10.89 16.51 -1.52
CA PHE A 117 9.92 17.44 -0.95
C PHE A 117 9.98 17.39 0.59
N PRO A 118 9.40 18.39 1.30
CA PRO A 118 9.25 18.36 2.76
C PRO A 118 8.37 17.19 3.21
N ARG A 119 8.58 16.70 4.44
CA ARG A 119 7.71 15.67 5.03
C ARG A 119 6.23 16.07 4.91
N PRO A 120 5.37 15.23 4.31
CA PRO A 120 3.93 15.47 4.29
C PRO A 120 3.32 15.38 5.69
N LEU A 121 2.10 15.89 5.88
CA LEU A 121 1.39 15.67 7.14
C LEU A 121 0.99 14.19 7.25
N LEU A 122 1.53 13.54 8.28
CA LEU A 122 1.24 12.14 8.61
C LEU A 122 0.26 12.06 9.79
N ASP A 123 -0.67 11.12 9.75
CA ASP A 123 -1.54 10.77 10.89
C ASP A 123 -1.11 9.41 11.45
N LEU A 124 -0.33 9.42 12.52
CA LEU A 124 0.14 8.25 13.27
C LEU A 124 -0.64 8.07 14.57
N SER A 125 -1.84 8.63 14.66
CA SER A 125 -2.70 8.53 15.82
C SER A 125 -3.23 7.10 16.04
N LYS A 126 -3.60 6.78 17.26
CA LYS A 126 -4.28 5.53 17.60
C LYS A 126 -5.55 5.36 16.77
N GLU A 127 -6.25 6.46 16.51
CA GLU A 127 -7.49 6.50 15.72
C GLU A 127 -7.26 6.08 14.26
N ALA A 128 -6.16 6.52 13.64
CA ALA A 128 -5.80 6.12 12.28
C ALA A 128 -5.54 4.61 12.19
N PHE A 129 -4.75 4.06 13.12
CA PHE A 129 -4.50 2.62 13.18
C PHE A 129 -5.75 1.82 13.54
N ALA A 130 -6.58 2.31 14.49
CA ALA A 130 -7.83 1.65 14.84
C ALA A 130 -8.76 1.56 13.62
N LYS A 131 -8.88 2.63 12.83
CA LYS A 131 -9.67 2.65 11.59
C LYS A 131 -9.15 1.63 10.56
N THR A 132 -7.83 1.54 10.40
CA THR A 132 -7.20 0.55 9.50
C THR A 132 -7.53 -0.87 9.95
N MET A 133 -7.41 -1.16 11.24
CA MET A 133 -7.73 -2.49 11.77
C MET A 133 -9.24 -2.78 11.70
N ASP A 134 -10.10 -1.80 12.00
CA ASP A 134 -11.55 -1.96 11.83
C ASP A 134 -11.91 -2.32 10.39
N SER A 135 -11.27 -1.67 9.41
CA SER A 135 -11.43 -1.99 7.99
C SER A 135 -10.95 -3.41 7.67
N ALA A 136 -9.78 -3.82 8.18
CA ALA A 136 -9.25 -5.18 7.99
C ALA A 136 -10.17 -6.27 8.57
N PHE A 137 -10.91 -5.94 9.63
CA PHE A 137 -11.86 -6.86 10.27
C PHE A 137 -13.29 -6.74 9.74
N GLY A 138 -13.58 -5.75 8.91
CA GLY A 138 -14.94 -5.45 8.44
C GLY A 138 -15.91 -5.03 9.57
N GLN A 139 -15.38 -4.70 10.75
CA GLN A 139 -16.13 -4.29 11.93
C GLN A 139 -15.25 -3.56 12.94
N LYS A 140 -15.86 -2.74 13.78
CA LYS A 140 -15.13 -2.07 14.86
C LYS A 140 -14.63 -3.07 15.89
N LEU A 141 -13.32 -3.03 16.15
CA LEU A 141 -12.71 -3.76 17.25
C LEU A 141 -13.07 -3.11 18.60
N LYS A 142 -13.25 -3.92 19.62
CA LYS A 142 -13.59 -3.48 20.98
C LYS A 142 -12.67 -4.16 22.00
N PRO A 143 -11.85 -3.37 22.72
CA PRO A 143 -11.63 -1.92 22.55
C PRO A 143 -11.01 -1.57 21.19
N PRO A 144 -10.95 -0.29 20.78
CA PRO A 144 -10.24 0.12 19.57
C PRO A 144 -8.78 -0.33 19.60
N PHE A 145 -8.22 -0.68 18.44
CA PHE A 145 -6.82 -1.11 18.35
C PHE A 145 -5.87 0.04 18.69
N ASP A 146 -4.94 -0.21 19.62
CA ASP A 146 -3.89 0.74 20.01
C ASP A 146 -2.52 0.18 19.58
N PRO A 147 -1.84 0.75 18.59
CA PRO A 147 -0.55 0.28 18.10
C PRO A 147 0.55 0.41 19.16
N TYR A 148 0.42 1.35 20.08
CA TYR A 148 1.46 1.69 21.08
C TYR A 148 1.35 0.91 22.40
N ALA A 149 0.29 0.10 22.55
CA ALA A 149 -0.05 -0.55 23.82
C ALA A 149 0.92 -1.66 24.25
N ASN A 150 1.56 -2.34 23.32
CA ASN A 150 2.52 -3.43 23.56
C ASN A 150 3.26 -3.83 22.28
N SER A 151 4.29 -4.66 22.40
CA SER A 151 5.13 -5.10 21.27
C SER A 151 4.37 -5.83 20.18
N ILE A 152 3.40 -6.68 20.51
CA ILE A 152 2.61 -7.41 19.48
C ILE A 152 1.78 -6.44 18.67
N ASN A 153 1.08 -5.51 19.34
CA ASN A 153 0.29 -4.49 18.65
C ASN A 153 1.16 -3.61 17.75
N TYR A 154 2.35 -3.24 18.26
CA TYR A 154 3.28 -2.41 17.49
C TYR A 154 3.82 -3.14 16.26
N LEU A 155 4.20 -4.40 16.40
CA LEU A 155 4.63 -5.24 15.27
C LEU A 155 3.50 -5.46 14.24
N LEU A 156 2.25 -5.62 14.68
CA LEU A 156 1.09 -5.70 13.78
C LEU A 156 0.84 -4.37 13.06
N ALA A 157 1.03 -3.24 13.74
CA ALA A 157 0.98 -1.92 13.12
C ALA A 157 2.14 -1.73 12.12
N SER A 158 3.36 -2.14 12.50
CA SER A 158 4.51 -2.17 11.59
C SER A 158 4.27 -3.06 10.37
N TYR A 159 3.60 -4.19 10.52
CA TYR A 159 3.24 -5.08 9.41
C TYR A 159 2.35 -4.40 8.35
N VAL A 160 1.62 -3.33 8.70
CA VAL A 160 0.77 -2.59 7.75
C VAL A 160 1.60 -1.85 6.69
N ILE A 161 2.81 -1.36 7.02
CA ILE A 161 3.51 -0.30 6.27
C ILE A 161 4.66 -0.81 5.37
N PRO A 162 5.77 -1.42 5.86
CA PRO A 162 6.97 -1.71 5.06
C PRO A 162 6.72 -2.56 3.83
N TYR A 163 5.82 -3.52 3.91
CA TYR A 163 5.50 -4.39 2.77
C TYR A 163 4.95 -3.60 1.57
N VAL A 164 4.27 -2.47 1.82
CA VAL A 164 3.78 -1.59 0.74
C VAL A 164 4.96 -0.91 0.06
N GLY A 165 5.95 -0.44 0.83
CA GLY A 165 7.19 0.19 0.34
C GLY A 165 7.99 -0.76 -0.55
N LEU A 166 8.34 -1.94 -0.02
CA LEU A 166 9.12 -2.92 -0.79
C LEU A 166 8.46 -3.33 -2.11
N THR A 167 7.14 -3.55 -2.13
CA THR A 167 6.43 -3.90 -3.37
C THR A 167 6.40 -2.75 -4.38
N GLY A 168 6.42 -1.50 -3.89
CA GLY A 168 6.60 -0.31 -4.71
C GLY A 168 7.98 -0.26 -5.37
N TYR A 169 9.04 -0.57 -4.63
CA TYR A 169 10.39 -0.65 -5.19
C TYR A 169 10.53 -1.76 -6.24
N VAL A 170 9.91 -2.93 -6.02
CA VAL A 170 9.85 -4.00 -7.03
C VAL A 170 9.17 -3.49 -8.31
N GLY A 171 8.08 -2.74 -8.18
CA GLY A 171 7.35 -2.18 -9.33
C GLY A 171 8.09 -1.04 -10.05
N ALA A 172 8.85 -0.22 -9.31
CA ALA A 172 9.57 0.93 -9.86
C ALA A 172 10.88 0.54 -10.54
N ASN A 173 11.64 -0.42 -9.99
CA ASN A 173 12.99 -0.76 -10.46
C ASN A 173 13.11 -1.05 -11.97
N PRO A 174 12.21 -1.85 -12.60
CA PRO A 174 12.29 -2.10 -14.05
C PRO A 174 11.98 -0.87 -14.92
N LYS A 175 11.34 0.16 -14.39
CA LYS A 175 11.02 1.40 -15.11
C LYS A 175 12.19 2.40 -15.13
N LEU A 176 13.13 2.29 -14.19
CA LEU A 176 14.28 3.19 -14.08
C LEU A 176 15.22 3.05 -15.27
N GLN A 177 15.70 4.17 -15.80
CA GLN A 177 16.59 4.22 -16.96
C GLN A 177 18.07 4.30 -16.56
N ASN A 178 18.37 5.03 -15.47
CA ASN A 178 19.75 5.26 -15.03
C ASN A 178 20.24 4.11 -14.13
N ALA A 179 21.46 3.63 -14.39
CA ALA A 179 22.07 2.55 -13.60
C ALA A 179 22.28 2.93 -12.12
N THR A 180 22.56 4.22 -11.83
CA THR A 180 22.71 4.73 -10.46
C THR A 180 21.37 4.71 -9.73
N SER A 181 20.29 5.12 -10.41
CA SER A 181 18.93 5.05 -9.87
C SER A 181 18.51 3.61 -9.56
N ARG A 182 18.79 2.67 -10.49
CA ARG A 182 18.53 1.22 -10.27
C ARG A 182 19.32 0.68 -9.09
N LYS A 183 20.60 1.05 -8.95
CA LYS A 183 21.45 0.64 -7.82
C LYS A 183 20.89 1.16 -6.50
N LEU A 184 20.46 2.43 -6.45
CA LEU A 184 19.85 3.02 -5.26
C LEU A 184 18.58 2.24 -4.87
N VAL A 185 17.64 2.10 -5.79
CA VAL A 185 16.37 1.39 -5.54
C VAL A 185 16.61 -0.07 -5.15
N ALA A 186 17.57 -0.77 -5.78
CA ALA A 186 17.93 -2.13 -5.39
C ALA A 186 18.50 -2.19 -3.96
N GLY A 187 19.27 -1.18 -3.54
CA GLY A 187 19.79 -1.07 -2.18
C GLY A 187 18.69 -0.83 -1.15
N LEU A 188 17.78 0.10 -1.43
CA LEU A 188 16.60 0.38 -0.60
C LEU A 188 15.73 -0.88 -0.48
N LEU A 189 15.34 -1.47 -1.61
CA LEU A 189 14.56 -2.72 -1.65
C LEU A 189 15.20 -3.84 -0.81
N GLY A 190 16.53 -3.98 -0.86
CA GLY A 190 17.23 -5.01 -0.08
C GLY A 190 17.05 -4.84 1.42
N VAL A 191 17.10 -3.60 1.92
CA VAL A 191 16.89 -3.30 3.35
C VAL A 191 15.42 -3.41 3.74
N GLU A 192 14.52 -2.85 2.94
CA GLU A 192 13.07 -2.94 3.14
C GLU A 192 12.59 -4.40 3.23
N SER A 193 13.07 -5.26 2.30
CA SER A 193 12.77 -6.70 2.35
C SER A 193 13.30 -7.34 3.63
N GLY A 194 14.47 -6.90 4.12
CA GLY A 194 15.03 -7.35 5.38
C GLY A 194 14.18 -6.94 6.58
N GLN A 195 13.72 -5.69 6.62
CA GLN A 195 12.85 -5.18 7.70
C GLN A 195 11.50 -5.92 7.72
N ASP A 196 10.85 -6.06 6.58
CA ASP A 196 9.60 -6.84 6.48
C ASP A 196 9.81 -8.29 6.94
N ALA A 197 10.89 -8.94 6.50
CA ALA A 197 11.23 -10.30 6.91
C ALA A 197 11.41 -10.43 8.42
N VAL A 198 12.07 -9.46 9.07
CA VAL A 198 12.26 -9.46 10.53
C VAL A 198 10.94 -9.25 11.26
N ILE A 199 10.12 -8.27 10.85
CA ILE A 199 8.78 -8.04 11.42
C ILE A 199 7.93 -9.32 11.29
N ARG A 200 7.89 -9.89 10.10
CA ARG A 200 7.15 -11.12 9.81
C ARG A 200 7.67 -12.31 10.63
N SER A 201 8.99 -12.45 10.79
CA SER A 201 9.58 -13.51 11.61
C SER A 201 9.21 -13.37 13.10
N MET A 202 9.30 -12.14 13.64
CA MET A 202 8.92 -11.86 15.02
C MET A 202 7.43 -12.13 15.29
N LEU A 203 6.57 -11.85 14.30
CA LEU A 203 5.15 -12.18 14.37
C LEU A 203 4.89 -13.68 14.15
N TYR A 204 5.68 -14.34 13.30
CA TYR A 204 5.54 -15.76 13.01
C TYR A 204 5.82 -16.64 14.25
N GLU A 205 6.85 -16.29 15.03
CA GLU A 205 7.09 -16.96 16.33
C GLU A 205 5.88 -16.87 17.24
N ARG A 206 5.08 -15.80 17.10
CA ARG A 206 3.90 -15.50 17.91
C ARG A 206 2.58 -15.84 17.20
N ALA A 207 2.64 -16.49 16.02
CA ALA A 207 1.50 -16.65 15.12
C ALA A 207 0.24 -17.23 15.79
N ARG A 208 0.42 -18.14 16.75
CA ARG A 208 -0.67 -18.79 17.49
C ARG A 208 -1.12 -18.05 18.75
N LEU A 209 -0.39 -17.03 19.18
CA LEU A 209 -0.78 -16.23 20.32
C LEU A 209 -2.00 -15.37 19.97
N LYS A 210 -2.88 -15.20 20.93
CA LYS A 210 -3.99 -14.26 20.80
C LYS A 210 -3.48 -12.84 21.01
N VAL A 211 -3.95 -11.93 20.16
CA VAL A 211 -3.69 -10.49 20.29
C VAL A 211 -4.62 -9.96 21.38
N HIS A 212 -4.08 -9.75 22.56
CA HIS A 212 -4.89 -9.28 23.68
C HIS A 212 -5.33 -7.81 23.47
N PRO A 213 -6.61 -7.43 23.78
CA PRO A 213 -7.66 -8.25 24.45
C PRO A 213 -8.54 -9.05 23.46
N TYR A 214 -8.22 -9.10 22.21
CA TYR A 214 -9.03 -9.76 21.18
C TYR A 214 -8.85 -11.29 21.25
N VAL A 215 -9.87 -12.05 20.87
CA VAL A 215 -9.82 -13.51 20.80
C VAL A 215 -9.22 -14.04 19.48
N VAL A 216 -8.55 -13.18 18.75
CA VAL A 216 -8.00 -13.41 17.41
C VAL A 216 -6.49 -13.61 17.50
N THR A 217 -5.94 -14.55 16.73
CA THR A 217 -4.51 -14.83 16.72
C THR A 217 -3.71 -13.81 15.90
N VAL A 218 -2.40 -13.73 16.16
CA VAL A 218 -1.46 -12.91 15.36
C VAL A 218 -1.54 -13.30 13.88
N ALA A 219 -1.56 -14.59 13.57
CA ALA A 219 -1.69 -15.06 12.18
C ALA A 219 -2.99 -14.57 11.52
N GLU A 220 -4.11 -14.60 12.24
CA GLU A 220 -5.38 -14.10 11.69
C GLU A 220 -5.35 -12.58 11.48
N PHE A 221 -4.72 -11.80 12.38
CA PHE A 221 -4.51 -10.37 12.17
C PHE A 221 -3.73 -10.11 10.89
N THR A 222 -2.60 -10.80 10.69
CA THR A 222 -1.80 -10.61 9.47
C THR A 222 -2.55 -10.98 8.21
N ASN A 223 -3.33 -12.07 8.22
CA ASN A 223 -4.16 -12.45 7.08
C ASN A 223 -5.21 -11.36 6.74
N ARG A 224 -5.85 -10.77 7.75
CA ARG A 224 -6.83 -9.70 7.54
C ARG A 224 -6.19 -8.42 7.02
N ILE A 225 -5.02 -8.04 7.54
CA ILE A 225 -4.27 -6.88 7.05
C ILE A 225 -3.87 -7.10 5.58
N SER A 226 -3.35 -8.28 5.23
CA SER A 226 -2.96 -8.61 3.86
C SER A 226 -4.14 -8.60 2.89
N ASN A 227 -5.29 -9.15 3.32
CA ASN A 227 -6.52 -9.12 2.53
C ASN A 227 -7.00 -7.68 2.31
N LEU A 228 -6.97 -6.82 3.34
CA LEU A 228 -7.30 -5.40 3.19
C LEU A 228 -6.39 -4.71 2.18
N ARG A 229 -5.08 -4.94 2.23
CA ARG A 229 -4.12 -4.35 1.29
C ARG A 229 -4.36 -4.84 -0.15
N ASN A 230 -4.74 -6.11 -0.36
CA ASN A 230 -5.15 -6.61 -1.67
C ASN A 230 -6.44 -5.96 -2.17
N GLU A 231 -7.42 -5.80 -1.29
CA GLU A 231 -8.71 -5.18 -1.60
C GLU A 231 -8.53 -3.70 -1.97
N LEU A 232 -7.85 -2.93 -1.12
CA LEU A 232 -7.60 -1.51 -1.35
C LEU A 232 -6.75 -1.28 -2.59
N GLY A 233 -5.67 -2.05 -2.77
CA GLY A 233 -4.80 -1.93 -3.93
C GLY A 233 -5.50 -2.25 -5.25
N ASN A 234 -6.52 -3.12 -5.21
CA ASN A 234 -7.33 -3.53 -6.38
C ASN A 234 -6.48 -4.08 -7.55
N GLY A 235 -5.34 -4.69 -7.24
CA GLY A 235 -4.39 -5.27 -8.21
C GLY A 235 -4.31 -6.80 -8.17
N GLY A 236 -5.29 -7.46 -7.54
CA GLY A 236 -5.29 -8.91 -7.32
C GLY A 236 -4.47 -9.32 -6.10
N LEU A 237 -4.07 -10.60 -6.05
CA LEU A 237 -3.27 -11.14 -4.97
C LEU A 237 -1.82 -10.64 -5.08
N LYS A 238 -1.43 -9.77 -4.18
CA LYS A 238 -0.06 -9.21 -4.06
C LYS A 238 0.42 -9.16 -2.61
N ASP A 239 -0.30 -9.84 -1.74
CA ASP A 239 -0.04 -9.82 -0.31
C ASP A 239 -0.64 -11.03 0.36
N GLU A 240 0.07 -11.57 1.33
CA GLU A 240 -0.32 -12.78 2.02
C GLU A 240 0.11 -12.72 3.49
N GLY A 241 -0.75 -13.22 4.37
CA GLY A 241 -0.44 -13.34 5.78
C GLY A 241 0.66 -14.35 6.09
N LEU A 242 0.92 -14.55 7.37
CA LEU A 242 1.99 -15.45 7.84
C LEU A 242 1.64 -16.93 7.67
N TRP A 243 0.37 -17.25 7.52
CA TRP A 243 -0.13 -18.59 7.26
C TRP A 243 -1.10 -18.55 6.10
N VAL A 244 -0.82 -19.37 5.10
CA VAL A 244 -1.60 -19.43 3.87
C VAL A 244 -2.08 -20.87 3.62
N PRO A 245 -3.10 -21.08 2.78
CA PRO A 245 -3.38 -22.39 2.24
C PRO A 245 -2.11 -22.98 1.61
N LYS A 246 -1.87 -24.28 1.79
CA LYS A 246 -0.65 -24.96 1.34
C LYS A 246 -0.31 -24.67 -0.13
N SER A 247 -1.34 -24.56 -0.97
CA SER A 247 -1.20 -24.27 -2.40
C SER A 247 -0.65 -22.85 -2.72
N LEU A 248 -0.72 -21.94 -1.77
CA LEU A 248 -0.18 -20.56 -1.91
C LEU A 248 1.19 -20.40 -1.23
N GLY A 249 1.60 -21.36 -0.41
CA GLY A 249 2.93 -21.34 0.21
C GLY A 249 4.01 -21.78 -0.78
N ALA A 250 5.27 -21.62 -0.37
CA ALA A 250 6.43 -21.91 -1.21
C ALA A 250 6.33 -23.32 -1.83
N GLU A 251 6.48 -23.39 -3.16
CA GLU A 251 6.34 -24.60 -3.97
C GLU A 251 5.02 -25.39 -3.76
N GLY A 252 3.98 -24.77 -3.16
CA GLY A 252 2.77 -25.48 -2.75
C GLY A 252 3.01 -26.58 -1.70
N LYS A 253 4.10 -26.47 -0.93
CA LYS A 253 4.54 -27.52 0.00
C LYS A 253 4.34 -27.17 1.47
N VAL A 254 4.34 -25.90 1.82
CA VAL A 254 4.28 -25.42 3.21
C VAL A 254 3.14 -24.43 3.41
N GLN A 255 2.70 -24.27 4.67
CA GLN A 255 1.67 -23.27 5.03
C GLN A 255 2.27 -22.02 5.68
N GLY A 256 3.48 -22.17 6.25
CA GLY A 256 4.20 -21.02 6.81
C GLY A 256 4.66 -20.10 5.69
N ASN A 257 4.51 -18.79 5.89
CA ASN A 257 4.76 -17.77 4.88
C ASN A 257 5.46 -16.55 5.50
N VAL A 258 6.70 -16.76 5.96
CA VAL A 258 7.52 -15.66 6.52
C VAL A 258 7.88 -14.64 5.42
N LEU A 259 8.08 -15.09 4.19
CA LEU A 259 8.32 -14.22 3.04
C LEU A 259 7.17 -14.43 2.04
N ALA A 260 6.33 -13.42 1.87
CA ALA A 260 5.28 -13.46 0.86
C ALA A 260 5.88 -13.34 -0.54
N GLY A 261 5.37 -14.12 -1.48
CA GLY A 261 5.85 -14.10 -2.85
C GLY A 261 4.89 -14.81 -3.80
N ASP A 262 5.08 -14.59 -5.09
CA ASP A 262 4.30 -15.25 -6.14
C ASP A 262 4.64 -16.77 -6.25
N LYS A 263 4.08 -17.42 -7.27
CA LYS A 263 4.31 -18.85 -7.53
C LYS A 263 5.78 -19.25 -7.75
N ASP A 264 6.62 -18.28 -8.11
CA ASP A 264 8.07 -18.44 -8.32
C ASP A 264 8.88 -17.93 -7.12
N SER A 265 8.22 -17.64 -5.98
CA SER A 265 8.79 -17.06 -4.77
C SER A 265 9.43 -15.68 -4.98
N LEU A 266 8.92 -14.91 -5.92
CA LEU A 266 9.35 -13.53 -6.18
C LEU A 266 8.41 -12.54 -5.46
N ALA A 267 8.99 -11.44 -4.96
CA ALA A 267 8.22 -10.37 -4.35
C ALA A 267 7.27 -9.72 -5.36
N TYR A 268 6.04 -9.41 -4.94
CA TYR A 268 5.04 -8.80 -5.78
C TYR A 268 5.38 -7.34 -6.12
N PRO A 269 5.10 -6.88 -7.37
CA PRO A 269 5.20 -5.47 -7.73
C PRO A 269 3.89 -4.73 -7.48
N ARG A 270 3.95 -3.49 -6.98
CA ARG A 270 2.81 -2.56 -6.94
C ARG A 270 3.09 -1.30 -7.74
N THR A 271 2.03 -0.74 -8.32
CA THR A 271 2.07 0.56 -8.99
C THR A 271 1.87 1.70 -7.96
N PRO A 272 2.21 2.96 -8.31
CA PRO A 272 1.92 4.10 -7.45
C PRO A 272 0.45 4.22 -7.05
N GLU A 273 -0.48 3.96 -7.97
CA GLU A 273 -1.93 3.98 -7.72
C GLU A 273 -2.31 2.97 -6.64
N GLU A 274 -1.83 1.73 -6.77
CA GLU A 274 -2.09 0.68 -5.78
C GLU A 274 -1.57 1.07 -4.39
N ILE A 275 -0.40 1.72 -4.35
CA ILE A 275 0.20 2.21 -3.11
C ILE A 275 -0.66 3.32 -2.51
N LEU A 276 -1.04 4.35 -3.30
CA LEU A 276 -1.86 5.45 -2.83
C LEU A 276 -3.20 4.98 -2.28
N ARG A 277 -3.89 4.07 -2.97
CA ARG A 277 -5.14 3.45 -2.50
C ARG A 277 -5.00 2.83 -1.11
N ILE A 278 -3.89 2.13 -0.88
CA ILE A 278 -3.61 1.46 0.40
C ILE A 278 -3.31 2.49 1.49
N ILE A 279 -2.38 3.42 1.27
CA ILE A 279 -1.95 4.38 2.31
C ILE A 279 -3.00 5.44 2.62
N TYR A 280 -3.90 5.75 1.68
CA TYR A 280 -5.07 6.58 1.91
C TYR A 280 -6.20 5.82 2.60
N GLY A 281 -6.17 4.50 2.57
CA GLY A 281 -7.10 3.63 3.30
C GLY A 281 -8.54 3.63 2.79
N GLY A 282 -8.80 4.28 1.65
CA GLY A 282 -10.12 4.38 1.03
C GLY A 282 -10.27 3.58 -0.26
N GLY A 283 -9.17 3.00 -0.78
CA GLY A 283 -9.20 2.31 -2.08
C GLY A 283 -9.32 3.25 -3.29
N ASP A 284 -9.08 4.55 -3.10
CA ASP A 284 -9.12 5.58 -4.14
C ASP A 284 -7.86 6.44 -4.04
N GLU A 285 -7.06 6.45 -5.10
CA GLU A 285 -5.80 7.20 -5.20
C GLU A 285 -5.99 8.70 -5.29
N HIS A 286 -7.22 9.18 -5.56
CA HIS A 286 -7.56 10.60 -5.70
C HIS A 286 -8.07 11.22 -4.39
N VAL A 287 -8.37 10.40 -3.37
CA VAL A 287 -9.00 10.85 -2.13
C VAL A 287 -8.07 10.68 -0.94
N PRO A 288 -7.45 11.76 -0.44
CA PRO A 288 -6.61 11.73 0.75
C PRO A 288 -7.30 11.13 1.96
N GLY A 289 -6.55 10.42 2.78
CA GLY A 289 -7.07 9.76 3.98
C GLY A 289 -6.02 8.90 4.66
N GLY A 290 -6.47 7.99 5.53
CA GLY A 290 -5.60 7.05 6.22
C GLY A 290 -4.45 7.75 6.92
N PHE A 291 -3.23 7.36 6.58
CA PHE A 291 -2.02 7.97 7.14
C PHE A 291 -1.66 9.33 6.52
N TYR A 292 -2.32 9.74 5.43
CA TYR A 292 -2.07 10.98 4.68
C TYR A 292 -3.33 11.83 4.59
N PRO A 293 -3.72 12.53 5.67
CA PRO A 293 -4.99 13.26 5.73
C PRO A 293 -5.08 14.45 4.75
N LYS A 294 -3.94 14.87 4.17
CA LYS A 294 -3.86 15.92 3.13
C LYS A 294 -3.26 15.40 1.82
N GLY A 295 -3.10 14.08 1.68
CA GLY A 295 -2.45 13.44 0.55
C GLY A 295 -0.94 13.28 0.70
N ALA A 296 -0.38 12.39 -0.10
CA ALA A 296 1.04 12.21 -0.31
C ALA A 296 1.59 13.33 -1.23
N ASP A 297 2.91 13.47 -1.31
CA ASP A 297 3.56 14.53 -2.07
C ASP A 297 4.44 13.96 -3.21
N GLY A 298 5.05 14.85 -4.00
CA GLY A 298 5.80 14.51 -5.20
C GLY A 298 4.91 14.48 -6.45
N ARG A 299 5.52 14.58 -7.63
CA ARG A 299 4.79 14.75 -8.90
C ARG A 299 3.78 13.63 -9.16
N ILE A 300 4.12 12.38 -8.86
CA ILE A 300 3.21 11.24 -9.07
C ILE A 300 1.98 11.36 -8.16
N ALA A 301 2.16 11.60 -6.86
CA ALA A 301 1.04 11.70 -5.94
C ALA A 301 0.14 12.90 -6.24
N ARG A 302 0.72 14.07 -6.54
CA ARG A 302 -0.03 15.29 -6.89
C ARG A 302 -0.83 15.14 -8.18
N TYR A 303 -0.32 14.41 -9.16
CA TYR A 303 -1.08 14.10 -10.37
C TYR A 303 -2.44 13.44 -10.06
N TYR A 304 -2.46 12.48 -9.12
CA TYR A 304 -3.71 11.84 -8.70
C TYR A 304 -4.59 12.75 -7.85
N LEU A 305 -4.02 13.73 -7.16
CA LEU A 305 -4.79 14.73 -6.39
C LEU A 305 -5.36 15.84 -7.25
N GLY A 306 -5.00 15.90 -8.53
CA GLY A 306 -5.48 16.93 -9.46
C GLY A 306 -4.74 18.26 -9.34
N ASP A 307 -3.52 18.25 -8.78
CA ASP A 307 -2.65 19.42 -8.57
C ASP A 307 -1.59 19.60 -9.69
#